data_355bb4ab5468d049205bd76f9ca83af5
#
_entry.id   355bb4ab5468d049205bd76f9ca83af5
#
_cell.length_a   1.000
_cell.length_b   1.000
_cell.length_c   1.000
_cell.angle_alpha   90.00
_cell.angle_beta   90.00
_cell.angle_gamma   90.00
#
_symmetry.space_group_name_H-M   'P 1'
#
loop_
_entity.id
_entity.type
_entity.pdbx_description
1 polymer ?
#
loop_
_entity_poly.entity_id
_entity_poly.type
_entity_poly.pdbx_seq_one_letter_code
_entity_poly.pdbx_strand_id
1 'polypeptide(L)'
;MEMASNTSEWSKDKNRKVGAVIVDSDNNVLSIGYNGIPRGCNDDIASRYERPDKYLFTEHAERNAIFAAARNGVKLKDSIIYINLFCCADCARAIIQSGIKKVVAPSPDIEHPIWGVHFKAAIEMLEEAKVEIKYM
;
A
#
# COMPACT_ATOMS: atom_id res chain seq x y z
N MET A 1 -9.46 7.00 6.08
CA MET A 1 -9.61 6.73 4.62
C MET A 1 -9.47 7.97 3.74
N GLU A 2 -10.05 9.07 4.14
CA GLU A 2 -9.95 10.33 3.39
C GLU A 2 -8.50 10.79 3.20
N MET A 3 -7.66 10.69 4.24
CA MET A 3 -6.23 11.00 4.13
C MET A 3 -5.52 10.10 3.12
N ALA A 4 -5.87 8.82 3.06
CA ALA A 4 -5.29 7.91 2.07
C ALA A 4 -5.67 8.35 0.65
N SER A 5 -6.91 8.72 0.43
CA SER A 5 -7.37 9.25 -0.87
C SER A 5 -6.67 10.55 -1.23
N ASN A 6 -6.54 11.47 -0.28
CA ASN A 6 -5.83 12.73 -0.51
C ASN A 6 -4.34 12.50 -0.80
N THR A 7 -3.71 11.58 -0.07
CA THR A 7 -2.30 11.23 -0.30
C THR A 7 -2.10 10.64 -1.69
N SER A 8 -3.07 9.87 -2.20
CA SER A 8 -2.98 9.26 -3.53
C SER A 8 -2.84 10.29 -4.64
N GLU A 9 -3.36 11.51 -4.45
CA GLU A 9 -3.28 12.57 -5.45
C GLU A 9 -1.84 13.06 -5.70
N TRP A 10 -0.91 12.74 -4.83
CA TRP A 10 0.50 13.07 -5.03
C TRP A 10 1.20 12.13 -6.02
N SER A 11 0.56 10.99 -6.35
CA SER A 11 1.11 10.06 -7.34
C SER A 11 1.13 10.68 -8.74
N LYS A 12 2.23 10.48 -9.47
CA LYS A 12 2.35 10.88 -10.88
C LYS A 12 1.74 9.86 -11.84
N ASP A 13 1.34 8.69 -11.36
CA ASP A 13 0.67 7.68 -12.17
C ASP A 13 -0.71 8.16 -12.58
N LYS A 14 -0.92 8.33 -13.90
CA LYS A 14 -2.19 8.83 -14.43
C LYS A 14 -3.28 7.77 -14.49
N ASN A 15 -2.91 6.50 -14.48
CA ASN A 15 -3.85 5.39 -14.64
C ASN A 15 -4.42 4.90 -13.32
N ARG A 16 -3.60 4.93 -12.26
CA ARG A 16 -4.02 4.43 -10.95
C ARG A 16 -3.23 5.15 -9.85
N LYS A 17 -3.96 5.85 -9.01
CA LYS A 17 -3.38 6.57 -7.87
C LYS A 17 -3.78 5.88 -6.58
N VAL A 18 -2.79 5.41 -5.84
CA VAL A 18 -3.00 4.72 -4.56
C VAL A 18 -2.28 5.49 -3.46
N GLY A 19 -2.94 5.64 -2.33
CA GLY A 19 -2.37 6.26 -1.14
C GLY A 19 -2.55 5.36 0.08
N ALA A 20 -1.57 5.41 0.97
CA ALA A 20 -1.57 4.66 2.21
C ALA A 20 -1.20 5.57 3.37
N VAL A 21 -1.89 5.43 4.50
CA VAL A 21 -1.62 6.15 5.73
C VAL A 21 -1.54 5.13 6.87
N ILE A 22 -0.46 5.16 7.62
CA ILE A 22 -0.26 4.27 8.77
C ILE A 22 -0.40 5.11 10.04
N VAL A 23 -1.24 4.64 10.96
CA VAL A 23 -1.49 5.30 12.24
C VAL A 23 -1.27 4.34 13.41
N ASP A 24 -1.01 4.89 14.58
CA ASP A 24 -0.98 4.10 15.81
C ASP A 24 -2.38 3.93 16.41
N SER A 25 -2.48 3.28 17.57
CA SER A 25 -3.75 3.03 18.23
C SER A 25 -4.46 4.29 18.72
N ASP A 26 -3.73 5.39 18.84
CA ASP A 26 -4.27 6.71 19.23
C ASP A 26 -4.54 7.60 18.02
N ASN A 27 -4.50 7.03 16.81
CA ASN A 27 -4.71 7.75 15.54
C ASN A 27 -3.64 8.80 15.21
N ASN A 28 -2.44 8.69 15.80
CA ASN A 28 -1.32 9.50 15.37
C ASN A 28 -0.78 8.95 14.04
N VAL A 29 -0.54 9.83 13.08
CA VAL A 29 0.03 9.43 11.78
C VAL A 29 1.49 9.09 11.97
N LEU A 30 1.86 7.85 11.65
CA LEU A 30 3.24 7.35 11.73
C LEU A 30 3.95 7.48 10.39
N SER A 31 3.26 7.25 9.29
CA SER A 31 3.84 7.28 7.95
C SER A 31 2.77 7.42 6.89
N ILE A 32 3.15 7.93 5.74
CA ILE A 32 2.30 7.99 4.55
C ILE A 32 3.08 7.49 3.34
N GLY A 33 2.37 7.02 2.32
CA GLY A 33 2.97 6.61 1.06
C GLY A 33 1.98 6.73 -0.09
N TYR A 34 2.51 6.90 -1.27
CA TYR A 34 1.74 6.85 -2.51
C TYR A 34 2.57 6.10 -3.56
N ASN A 35 1.90 5.53 -4.56
CA ASN A 35 2.61 4.76 -5.58
C ASN A 35 3.43 5.67 -6.48
N GLY A 36 4.62 5.21 -6.82
CA GLY A 36 5.52 6.01 -7.67
C GLY A 36 6.90 5.41 -7.81
N ILE A 37 7.74 6.14 -8.52
CA ILE A 37 9.14 5.79 -8.75
C ILE A 37 9.91 6.00 -7.44
N PRO A 38 10.87 5.12 -7.10
CA PRO A 38 11.65 5.27 -5.87
C PRO A 38 12.40 6.60 -5.82
N ARG A 39 12.61 7.09 -4.60
CA ARG A 39 13.35 8.34 -4.35
C ARG A 39 14.73 8.30 -5.00
N GLY A 40 15.12 9.38 -5.66
CA GLY A 40 16.40 9.50 -6.33
C GLY A 40 16.44 8.94 -7.74
N CYS A 41 15.42 8.19 -8.14
CA CYS A 41 15.28 7.70 -9.51
C CYS A 41 14.53 8.73 -10.36
N ASN A 42 14.77 8.73 -11.67
CA ASN A 42 14.09 9.66 -12.58
C ASN A 42 12.60 9.31 -12.68
N ASP A 43 11.74 10.19 -12.21
CA ASP A 43 10.29 10.00 -12.18
C ASP A 43 9.55 10.72 -13.32
N ASP A 44 10.29 11.27 -14.30
CA ASP A 44 9.73 11.98 -15.46
C ASP A 44 9.80 11.15 -16.75
N ILE A 45 10.16 9.87 -16.68
CA ILE A 45 10.18 8.97 -17.83
C ILE A 45 8.81 8.31 -17.96
N ALA A 46 8.03 8.72 -18.96
CA ALA A 46 6.65 8.28 -19.14
C ALA A 46 6.48 6.75 -19.20
N SER A 47 7.40 6.05 -19.88
CA SER A 47 7.32 4.59 -20.04
C SER A 47 7.37 3.83 -18.71
N ARG A 48 7.97 4.43 -17.68
CA ARG A 48 8.05 3.80 -16.34
C ARG A 48 6.71 3.71 -15.62
N TYR A 49 5.70 4.45 -16.09
CA TYR A 49 4.34 4.41 -15.56
C TYR A 49 3.41 3.54 -16.41
N GLU A 50 3.93 2.92 -17.47
CA GLU A 50 3.18 2.10 -18.41
C GLU A 50 3.62 0.64 -18.33
N ARG A 51 2.68 -0.26 -18.61
CA ARG A 51 2.99 -1.70 -18.68
C ARG A 51 3.84 -2.00 -19.91
N PRO A 52 4.80 -2.92 -19.85
CA PRO A 52 5.17 -3.73 -18.67
C PRO A 52 6.18 -3.06 -17.72
N ASP A 53 6.81 -1.95 -18.13
CA ASP A 53 7.91 -1.33 -17.38
C ASP A 53 7.49 -0.87 -15.98
N LYS A 54 6.25 -0.41 -15.81
CA LYS A 54 5.77 0.05 -14.50
C LYS A 54 5.95 -1.02 -13.40
N TYR A 55 5.85 -2.30 -13.74
CA TYR A 55 6.06 -3.39 -12.76
C TYR A 55 7.51 -3.51 -12.28
N LEU A 56 8.45 -2.93 -13.02
CA LEU A 56 9.86 -2.94 -12.67
C LEU A 56 10.29 -1.69 -11.91
N PHE A 57 9.66 -0.55 -12.20
CA PHE A 57 10.12 0.76 -11.72
C PHE A 57 9.23 1.40 -10.67
N THR A 58 7.95 1.03 -10.57
CA THR A 58 7.04 1.68 -9.62
C THR A 58 6.92 0.87 -8.34
N GLU A 59 7.01 1.57 -7.20
CA GLU A 59 6.74 0.98 -5.90
C GLU A 59 5.30 1.29 -5.48
N HIS A 60 4.69 0.38 -4.73
CA HIS A 60 3.32 0.52 -4.26
C HIS A 60 3.22 1.44 -3.05
N ALA A 61 2.06 2.05 -2.87
CA ALA A 61 1.82 3.01 -1.78
C ALA A 61 2.06 2.41 -0.40
N GLU A 62 1.59 1.18 -0.17
CA GLU A 62 1.74 0.49 1.11
C GLU A 62 3.22 0.27 1.44
N ARG A 63 3.98 -0.23 0.46
CA ARG A 63 5.41 -0.46 0.63
C ARG A 63 6.16 0.85 0.81
N ASN A 64 5.79 1.90 0.08
CA ASN A 64 6.37 3.23 0.26
C ASN A 64 6.13 3.78 1.66
N ALA A 65 4.94 3.60 2.22
CA ALA A 65 4.65 4.00 3.60
C ALA A 65 5.51 3.22 4.61
N ILE A 66 5.65 1.90 4.40
CA ILE A 66 6.47 1.04 5.26
C ILE A 66 7.95 1.44 5.16
N PHE A 67 8.47 1.66 3.95
CA PHE A 67 9.87 2.06 3.75
C PHE A 67 10.15 3.46 4.28
N ALA A 68 9.19 4.40 4.18
CA ALA A 68 9.34 5.72 4.78
C ALA A 68 9.48 5.63 6.30
N ALA A 69 8.69 4.78 6.94
CA ALA A 69 8.81 4.53 8.37
C ALA A 69 10.19 3.92 8.72
N ALA A 70 10.63 2.91 7.96
CA ALA A 70 11.94 2.29 8.15
C ALA A 70 13.07 3.31 7.99
N ARG A 71 12.98 4.16 6.97
CA ARG A 71 13.97 5.21 6.69
C ARG A 71 14.08 6.22 7.82
N ASN A 72 12.98 6.53 8.48
CA ASN A 72 12.90 7.52 9.55
C ASN A 72 12.99 6.90 10.96
N GLY A 73 13.17 5.60 11.07
CA GLY A 73 13.26 4.92 12.37
C GLY A 73 11.94 4.87 13.13
N VAL A 74 10.80 4.85 12.43
CA VAL A 74 9.49 4.81 13.04
C VAL A 74 9.00 3.36 13.14
N LYS A 75 8.65 2.95 14.36
CA LYS A 75 8.14 1.61 14.64
C LYS A 75 6.70 1.46 14.15
N LEU A 76 6.41 0.38 13.42
CA LEU A 76 5.07 0.10 12.88
C LEU A 76 4.34 -1.04 13.59
N LYS A 77 4.98 -1.72 14.53
CA LYS A 77 4.33 -2.83 15.25
C LYS A 77 3.05 -2.34 15.92
N ASP A 78 1.98 -3.14 15.76
CA ASP A 78 0.65 -2.87 16.30
C ASP A 78 -0.05 -1.62 15.73
N SER A 79 0.38 -1.17 14.56
CA SER A 79 -0.24 -0.05 13.85
C SER A 79 -1.36 -0.49 12.92
N ILE A 80 -2.03 0.48 12.31
CA ILE A 80 -3.16 0.30 11.41
C ILE A 80 -2.83 1.01 10.10
N ILE A 81 -3.07 0.35 8.96
CA ILE A 81 -2.89 0.95 7.64
C ILE A 81 -4.23 1.19 6.95
N TYR A 82 -4.41 2.40 6.44
CA TYR A 82 -5.54 2.81 5.61
C TYR A 82 -5.08 2.94 4.17
N ILE A 83 -5.78 2.27 3.25
CA ILE A 83 -5.43 2.26 1.83
C ILE A 83 -6.69 2.53 1.02
N ASN A 84 -6.61 3.37 -0.02
CA ASN A 84 -7.76 3.65 -0.88
C ASN A 84 -8.02 2.57 -1.96
N LEU A 85 -7.18 1.53 -1.99
CA LEU A 85 -7.34 0.36 -2.85
C LEU A 85 -6.79 -0.86 -2.11
N PHE A 86 -7.44 -2.03 -2.20
CA PHE A 86 -6.97 -3.22 -1.47
C PHE A 86 -5.57 -3.64 -1.92
N CYS A 87 -4.78 -4.15 -0.98
CA CYS A 87 -3.37 -4.50 -1.23
C CYS A 87 -3.21 -5.77 -2.07
N CYS A 88 -2.17 -5.80 -2.87
CA CYS A 88 -1.74 -7.02 -3.58
C CYS A 88 -0.99 -7.98 -2.64
N ALA A 89 -0.64 -9.15 -3.14
CA ALA A 89 0.08 -10.16 -2.34
C ALA A 89 1.43 -9.65 -1.83
N ASP A 90 2.20 -8.93 -2.65
CA ASP A 90 3.49 -8.38 -2.24
C ASP A 90 3.34 -7.41 -1.07
N CYS A 91 2.34 -6.52 -1.14
CA CYS A 91 2.09 -5.55 -0.09
C CYS A 91 1.54 -6.22 1.17
N ALA A 92 0.72 -7.27 1.03
CA ALA A 92 0.24 -8.04 2.18
C ALA A 92 1.40 -8.64 2.97
N ARG A 93 2.39 -9.21 2.27
CA ARG A 93 3.61 -9.73 2.93
C ARG A 93 4.36 -8.62 3.68
N ALA A 94 4.51 -7.46 3.07
CA ALA A 94 5.17 -6.33 3.70
C ALA A 94 4.42 -5.83 4.94
N ILE A 95 3.09 -5.77 4.86
CA ILE A 95 2.22 -5.38 5.98
C ILE A 95 2.41 -6.35 7.16
N ILE A 96 2.36 -7.65 6.90
CA ILE A 96 2.54 -8.69 7.92
C ILE A 96 3.91 -8.57 8.58
N GLN A 97 4.96 -8.49 7.77
CA GLN A 97 6.35 -8.49 8.27
C GLN A 97 6.69 -7.21 9.04
N SER A 98 6.03 -6.10 8.76
CA SER A 98 6.24 -4.84 9.49
C SER A 98 5.52 -4.77 10.84
N GLY A 99 4.64 -5.73 11.12
CA GLY A 99 3.90 -5.80 12.38
C GLY A 99 2.60 -4.98 12.41
N ILE A 100 2.13 -4.51 11.28
CA ILE A 100 0.82 -3.85 11.17
C ILE A 100 -0.27 -4.85 11.54
N LYS A 101 -1.18 -4.47 12.44
CA LYS A 101 -2.19 -5.38 12.97
C LYS A 101 -3.55 -5.30 12.27
N LYS A 102 -3.77 -4.25 11.49
CA LYS A 102 -5.09 -4.03 10.87
C LYS A 102 -4.94 -3.30 9.53
N VAL A 103 -5.71 -3.76 8.55
CA VAL A 103 -5.84 -3.14 7.23
C VAL A 103 -7.26 -2.61 7.08
N VAL A 104 -7.38 -1.35 6.69
CA VAL A 104 -8.66 -0.71 6.35
C VAL A 104 -8.60 -0.31 4.88
N ALA A 105 -9.46 -0.90 4.06
CA ALA A 105 -9.43 -0.72 2.62
C ALA A 105 -10.80 -1.01 1.99
N PRO A 106 -11.06 -0.54 0.76
CA PRO A 106 -12.23 -0.97 0.02
C PRO A 106 -12.21 -2.48 -0.23
N SER A 107 -13.38 -3.07 -0.36
CA SER A 107 -13.50 -4.49 -0.70
C SER A 107 -12.87 -4.76 -2.07
N PRO A 108 -12.00 -5.78 -2.20
CA PRO A 108 -11.34 -6.05 -3.47
C PRO A 108 -12.25 -6.77 -4.46
N ASP A 109 -12.02 -6.56 -5.75
CA ASP A 109 -12.61 -7.36 -6.81
C ASP A 109 -11.80 -8.65 -6.98
N ILE A 110 -12.21 -9.71 -6.30
CA ILE A 110 -11.51 -11.01 -6.34
C ILE A 110 -11.68 -11.72 -7.69
N GLU A 111 -12.59 -11.24 -8.54
CA GLU A 111 -12.78 -11.75 -9.89
C GLU A 111 -11.99 -10.97 -10.93
N HIS A 112 -11.21 -9.96 -10.53
CA HIS A 112 -10.39 -9.18 -11.45
C HIS A 112 -9.45 -10.11 -12.22
N PRO A 113 -9.39 -10.01 -13.58
CA PRO A 113 -8.64 -10.97 -14.40
C PRO A 113 -7.14 -11.01 -14.11
N ILE A 114 -6.56 -9.91 -13.64
CA ILE A 114 -5.12 -9.82 -13.35
C ILE A 114 -4.88 -9.89 -11.83
N TRP A 115 -5.60 -9.08 -11.06
CA TRP A 115 -5.32 -8.87 -9.63
C TRP A 115 -6.11 -9.78 -8.69
N GLY A 116 -7.14 -10.48 -9.20
CA GLY A 116 -7.96 -11.36 -8.36
C GLY A 116 -7.15 -12.41 -7.61
N VAL A 117 -6.18 -13.03 -8.26
CA VAL A 117 -5.26 -14.02 -7.66
C VAL A 117 -4.45 -13.38 -6.52
N HIS A 118 -3.96 -12.16 -6.74
CA HIS A 118 -3.22 -11.41 -5.72
C HIS A 118 -4.09 -11.08 -4.51
N PHE A 119 -5.32 -10.64 -4.73
CA PHE A 119 -6.24 -10.28 -3.65
C PHE A 119 -6.63 -11.50 -2.81
N LYS A 120 -6.89 -12.63 -3.46
CA LYS A 120 -7.20 -13.89 -2.74
C LYS A 120 -6.03 -14.32 -1.87
N ALA A 121 -4.82 -14.32 -2.40
CA ALA A 121 -3.62 -14.68 -1.65
C ALA A 121 -3.36 -13.68 -0.50
N ALA A 122 -3.56 -12.39 -0.74
CA ALA A 122 -3.41 -11.36 0.29
C ALA A 122 -4.37 -11.60 1.45
N ILE A 123 -5.65 -11.84 1.17
CA ILE A 123 -6.66 -12.12 2.20
C ILE A 123 -6.27 -13.35 3.00
N GLU A 124 -5.90 -14.44 2.33
CA GLU A 124 -5.49 -15.69 2.97
C GLU A 124 -4.31 -15.47 3.93
N MET A 125 -3.26 -14.81 3.48
CA MET A 125 -2.09 -14.53 4.32
C MET A 125 -2.41 -13.61 5.50
N LEU A 126 -3.18 -12.55 5.26
CA LEU A 126 -3.56 -11.60 6.32
C LEU A 126 -4.40 -12.31 7.40
N GLU A 127 -5.33 -13.17 7.00
CA GLU A 127 -6.15 -13.94 7.94
C GLU A 127 -5.30 -14.93 8.73
N GLU A 128 -4.41 -15.67 8.07
CA GLU A 128 -3.51 -16.62 8.74
C GLU A 128 -2.60 -15.92 9.76
N ALA A 129 -2.12 -14.72 9.42
CA ALA A 129 -1.27 -13.91 10.30
C ALA A 129 -2.06 -13.17 11.38
N LYS A 130 -3.39 -13.31 11.39
CA LYS A 130 -4.31 -12.63 12.33
C LYS A 130 -4.26 -11.11 12.23
N VAL A 131 -4.03 -10.60 11.01
CA VAL A 131 -4.18 -9.18 10.70
C VAL A 131 -5.66 -8.93 10.43
N GLU A 132 -6.26 -8.03 11.20
CA GLU A 132 -7.67 -7.68 11.02
C GLU A 132 -7.87 -6.97 9.68
N ILE A 133 -8.93 -7.31 8.96
CA ILE A 133 -9.31 -6.63 7.72
C ILE A 133 -10.67 -5.97 7.95
N LYS A 134 -10.72 -4.65 7.71
CA LYS A 134 -11.96 -3.89 7.72
C LYS A 134 -12.21 -3.31 6.34
N TYR A 135 -13.33 -3.67 5.75
CA TYR A 135 -13.73 -3.11 4.46
C TYR A 135 -14.53 -1.82 4.64
N MET A 136 -14.29 -0.86 3.76
CA MET A 136 -14.99 0.42 3.76
C MET A 136 -15.55 0.76 2.39
#